data_7fe8a4417ef05108d04a2f19251cad60
#
_entry.id   7fe8a4417ef05108d04a2f19251cad60
#
_cell.length_a   1.000
_cell.length_b   1.000
_cell.length_c   1.000
_cell.angle_alpha   90.00
_cell.angle_beta   90.00
_cell.angle_gamma   90.00
#
_symmetry.space_group_name_H-M   'P 1'
#
loop_
_entity.id
_entity.type
_entity.pdbx_description
1 polymer ?
#
loop_
_entity_poly.entity_id
_entity_poly.type
_entity_poly.pdbx_seq_one_letter_code
_entity_poly.pdbx_strand_id
1 'polypeptide(L)'
;MSELASGSSAQRHEFDVVVVGAGPVGENAADYAHRAGLSVVMVEAELVGGECSYWACMPSKALLRTGHAAAALRRLPGTTAEFDPAAVLARRDSFTHNWDDTSQVEWAEGAGITVLRGHARLAGERTVVVGDETLTARQAVVVCTGSTPVTPPVPGLDTVRTWSSREATSAK
;
A
#
# COMPACT_ATOMS: atom_id res chain seq x y z
N MET A 1 -8.76 -43.59 -22.02
CA MET A 1 -8.82 -42.16 -22.24
C MET A 1 -8.08 -41.50 -21.10
N SER A 2 -6.87 -41.12 -21.37
CA SER A 2 -5.97 -40.51 -20.35
C SER A 2 -6.11 -39.00 -20.50
N GLU A 3 -6.69 -38.34 -19.49
CA GLU A 3 -6.72 -36.89 -19.38
C GLU A 3 -5.32 -36.42 -18.99
N LEU A 4 -4.64 -35.81 -19.94
CA LEU A 4 -3.40 -35.10 -19.70
C LEU A 4 -3.70 -33.86 -18.87
N ALA A 5 -3.34 -33.89 -17.59
CA ALA A 5 -3.26 -32.70 -16.76
C ALA A 5 -2.28 -31.72 -17.41
N SER A 6 -2.78 -30.61 -17.93
CA SER A 6 -1.97 -29.48 -18.36
C SER A 6 -1.34 -28.83 -17.12
N GLY A 7 -0.16 -29.29 -16.78
CA GLY A 7 0.66 -28.63 -15.77
C GLY A 7 1.07 -27.26 -16.30
N SER A 8 0.49 -26.18 -15.76
CA SER A 8 1.04 -24.84 -15.92
C SER A 8 2.48 -24.87 -15.38
N SER A 9 3.46 -24.72 -16.27
CA SER A 9 4.85 -24.61 -15.85
C SER A 9 5.00 -23.29 -15.10
N ALA A 10 5.30 -23.36 -13.79
CA ALA A 10 5.58 -22.20 -12.97
C ALA A 10 6.65 -21.33 -13.66
N GLN A 11 6.31 -20.08 -13.94
CA GLN A 11 7.26 -19.15 -14.55
C GLN A 11 8.31 -18.76 -13.52
N ARG A 12 9.58 -18.77 -13.93
CA ARG A 12 10.71 -18.43 -13.06
C ARG A 12 11.35 -17.14 -13.54
N HIS A 13 11.51 -16.20 -12.62
CA HIS A 13 12.16 -14.92 -12.87
C HIS A 13 13.29 -14.70 -11.89
N GLU A 14 14.32 -14.00 -12.33
CA GLU A 14 15.49 -13.71 -11.52
C GLU A 14 15.76 -12.21 -11.50
N PHE A 15 15.92 -11.65 -10.30
CA PHE A 15 16.24 -10.27 -10.05
C PHE A 15 17.41 -10.16 -9.06
N ASP A 16 18.06 -9.01 -8.97
CA ASP A 16 19.05 -8.80 -7.92
C ASP A 16 18.37 -8.66 -6.56
N VAL A 17 17.26 -7.92 -6.52
CA VAL A 17 16.49 -7.68 -5.30
C VAL A 17 15.01 -7.94 -5.55
N VAL A 18 14.39 -8.69 -4.64
CA VAL A 18 12.93 -8.87 -4.57
C VAL A 18 12.42 -8.13 -3.33
N VAL A 19 11.56 -7.13 -3.53
CA VAL A 19 10.92 -6.36 -2.46
C VAL A 19 9.50 -6.87 -2.26
N VAL A 20 9.19 -7.35 -1.07
CA VAL A 20 7.86 -7.85 -0.70
C VAL A 20 7.10 -6.77 0.06
N GLY A 21 6.08 -6.22 -0.57
CA GLY A 21 5.31 -5.06 -0.12
C GLY A 21 5.80 -3.76 -0.76
N ALA A 22 4.89 -3.07 -1.47
CA ALA A 22 5.14 -1.81 -2.16
C ALA A 22 4.47 -0.61 -1.44
N GLY A 23 4.44 -0.61 -0.12
CA GLY A 23 4.17 0.58 0.68
C GLY A 23 5.39 1.52 0.69
N PRO A 24 5.35 2.66 1.41
CA PRO A 24 6.41 3.68 1.37
C PRO A 24 7.81 3.16 1.66
N VAL A 25 7.93 2.14 2.49
CA VAL A 25 9.23 1.51 2.81
C VAL A 25 9.73 0.69 1.63
N GLY A 26 8.83 -0.10 1.02
CA GLY A 26 9.15 -0.93 -0.15
C GLY A 26 9.50 -0.10 -1.38
N GLU A 27 8.73 0.95 -1.66
CA GLU A 27 9.02 1.91 -2.74
C GLU A 27 10.43 2.51 -2.61
N ASN A 28 10.77 3.00 -1.41
CA ASN A 28 12.09 3.55 -1.16
C ASN A 28 13.20 2.50 -1.27
N ALA A 29 12.98 1.29 -0.72
CA ALA A 29 13.96 0.21 -0.82
C ALA A 29 14.23 -0.18 -2.28
N ALA A 30 13.17 -0.27 -3.09
CA ALA A 30 13.25 -0.58 -4.51
C ALA A 30 13.98 0.52 -5.29
N ASP A 31 13.63 1.80 -5.06
CA ASP A 31 14.28 2.95 -5.70
C ASP A 31 15.78 3.00 -5.39
N TYR A 32 16.16 2.87 -4.13
CA TYR A 32 17.58 2.86 -3.75
C TYR A 32 18.35 1.69 -4.38
N ALA A 33 17.78 0.49 -4.40
CA ALA A 33 18.41 -0.66 -5.03
C ALA A 33 18.55 -0.46 -6.55
N HIS A 34 17.49 0.04 -7.21
CA HIS A 34 17.53 0.30 -8.65
C HIS A 34 18.56 1.39 -9.01
N ARG A 35 18.60 2.49 -8.26
CA ARG A 35 19.60 3.56 -8.45
C ARG A 35 21.03 3.12 -8.20
N ALA A 36 21.24 2.03 -7.45
CA ALA A 36 22.53 1.37 -7.32
C ALA A 36 22.88 0.45 -8.51
N GLY A 37 22.03 0.40 -9.54
CA GLY A 37 22.25 -0.40 -10.75
C GLY A 37 21.74 -1.85 -10.65
N LEU A 38 20.94 -2.16 -9.64
CA LEU A 38 20.39 -3.50 -9.45
C LEU A 38 19.05 -3.66 -10.18
N SER A 39 18.78 -4.88 -10.67
CA SER A 39 17.45 -5.25 -11.17
C SER A 39 16.52 -5.53 -9.99
N VAL A 40 15.34 -4.90 -9.98
CA VAL A 40 14.41 -4.94 -8.84
C VAL A 40 13.01 -5.31 -9.29
N VAL A 41 12.35 -6.17 -8.51
CA VAL A 41 10.91 -6.38 -8.57
C VAL A 41 10.27 -6.06 -7.21
N MET A 42 9.18 -5.29 -7.23
CA MET A 42 8.28 -5.12 -6.09
C MET A 42 7.07 -6.03 -6.24
N VAL A 43 6.72 -6.73 -5.17
CA VAL A 43 5.50 -7.55 -5.09
C VAL A 43 4.50 -6.88 -4.18
N GLU A 44 3.29 -6.60 -4.69
CA GLU A 44 2.24 -5.94 -3.91
C GLU A 44 0.91 -6.68 -4.02
N ALA A 45 0.30 -6.94 -2.87
CA ALA A 45 -0.95 -7.69 -2.78
C ALA A 45 -2.20 -6.84 -2.99
N GLU A 46 -2.12 -5.54 -2.73
CA GLU A 46 -3.26 -4.60 -2.81
C GLU A 46 -2.90 -3.43 -3.74
N LEU A 47 -2.55 -2.28 -3.17
CA LEU A 47 -2.24 -1.05 -3.91
C LEU A 47 -0.80 -0.62 -3.69
N VAL A 48 -0.08 -0.30 -4.76
CA VAL A 48 1.25 0.31 -4.69
C VAL A 48 1.14 1.68 -4.04
N GLY A 49 1.91 1.93 -2.99
CA GLY A 49 1.74 3.08 -2.09
C GLY A 49 1.25 2.67 -0.69
N GLY A 50 0.59 1.51 -0.58
CA GLY A 50 0.21 0.85 0.65
C GLY A 50 -0.66 1.68 1.60
N GLU A 51 -0.60 1.35 2.90
CA GLU A 51 -1.41 2.00 3.95
C GLU A 51 -1.24 3.52 3.97
N CYS A 52 -0.03 4.02 3.78
CA CYS A 52 0.26 5.45 3.86
C CYS A 52 -0.53 6.25 2.81
N SER A 53 -0.54 5.80 1.59
CA SER A 53 -1.18 6.51 0.48
C SER A 53 -2.70 6.41 0.54
N TYR A 54 -3.26 5.28 0.97
CA TYR A 54 -4.68 4.98 0.77
C TYR A 54 -5.51 4.89 2.06
N TRP A 55 -4.91 4.52 3.20
CA TRP A 55 -5.67 4.24 4.42
C TRP A 55 -5.11 4.86 5.70
N ALA A 56 -3.94 5.54 5.62
CA ALA A 56 -3.35 6.18 6.80
C ALA A 56 -2.92 7.62 6.53
N CYS A 57 -1.69 7.84 6.11
CA CYS A 57 -1.05 9.18 6.11
C CYS A 57 -1.80 10.20 5.25
N MET A 58 -2.03 9.86 3.99
CA MET A 58 -2.60 10.81 3.03
C MET A 58 -4.06 11.12 3.32
N PRO A 59 -4.97 10.11 3.44
CA PRO A 59 -6.37 10.40 3.70
C PRO A 59 -6.58 11.06 5.07
N SER A 60 -5.87 10.63 6.13
CA SER A 60 -6.04 11.24 7.45
C SER A 60 -5.60 12.70 7.48
N LYS A 61 -4.47 13.04 6.85
CA LYS A 61 -4.00 14.43 6.76
C LYS A 61 -4.94 15.29 5.89
N ALA A 62 -5.48 14.73 4.81
CA ALA A 62 -6.46 15.43 3.99
C ALA A 62 -7.73 15.78 4.78
N LEU A 63 -8.26 14.82 5.56
CA LEU A 63 -9.41 15.02 6.43
C LEU A 63 -9.14 16.04 7.55
N LEU A 64 -8.05 15.85 8.28
CA LEU A 64 -7.71 16.68 9.45
C LEU A 64 -7.35 18.12 9.07
N ARG A 65 -6.85 18.37 7.86
CA ARG A 65 -6.41 19.71 7.44
C ARG A 65 -7.52 20.75 7.53
N THR A 66 -8.72 20.41 7.12
CA THR A 66 -9.88 21.33 7.19
C THR A 66 -10.25 21.64 8.64
N GLY A 67 -10.25 20.62 9.51
CA GLY A 67 -10.49 20.81 10.95
C GLY A 67 -9.45 21.71 11.61
N HIS A 68 -8.18 21.53 11.29
CA HIS A 68 -7.10 22.39 11.79
C HIS A 68 -7.22 23.84 11.32
N ALA A 69 -7.59 24.06 10.04
CA ALA A 69 -7.81 25.39 9.51
C ALA A 69 -8.97 26.09 10.21
N ALA A 70 -10.09 25.39 10.40
CA ALA A 70 -11.25 25.93 11.11
C ALA A 70 -10.93 26.22 12.60
N ALA A 71 -10.19 25.35 13.27
CA ALA A 71 -9.75 25.61 14.63
C ALA A 71 -8.82 26.83 14.74
N ALA A 72 -7.99 27.08 13.74
CA ALA A 72 -7.16 28.26 13.67
C ALA A 72 -8.03 29.53 13.47
N LEU A 73 -8.99 29.51 12.56
CA LEU A 73 -9.91 30.62 12.33
C LEU A 73 -10.73 30.96 13.57
N ARG A 74 -11.26 29.97 14.29
CA ARG A 74 -12.03 30.19 15.53
C ARG A 74 -11.25 30.87 16.66
N ARG A 75 -9.93 30.91 16.59
CA ARG A 75 -9.07 31.61 17.54
C ARG A 75 -8.93 33.14 17.22
N LEU A 76 -9.35 33.55 16.04
CA LEU A 76 -9.28 34.93 15.61
C LEU A 76 -10.61 35.64 15.90
N PRO A 77 -10.64 36.78 16.60
CA PRO A 77 -11.85 37.54 16.85
C PRO A 77 -12.57 37.93 15.55
N GLY A 78 -13.89 37.76 15.51
CA GLY A 78 -14.72 38.15 14.36
C GLY A 78 -14.68 37.15 13.18
N THR A 79 -14.08 35.97 13.35
CA THR A 79 -14.11 34.93 12.30
C THR A 79 -15.02 33.78 12.68
N THR A 80 -15.68 33.19 11.68
CA THR A 80 -16.46 31.96 11.78
C THR A 80 -15.89 30.91 10.78
N ALA A 81 -16.07 29.65 11.10
CA ALA A 81 -15.72 28.57 10.19
C ALA A 81 -16.85 27.54 10.16
N GLU A 82 -17.36 27.31 8.98
CA GLU A 82 -18.34 26.27 8.69
C GLU A 82 -17.67 25.13 7.95
N PHE A 83 -18.21 23.92 8.09
CA PHE A 83 -17.75 22.74 7.41
C PHE A 83 -18.77 22.29 6.36
N ASP A 84 -18.29 21.99 5.18
CA ASP A 84 -18.98 21.16 4.22
C ASP A 84 -18.38 19.74 4.26
N PRO A 85 -19.06 18.77 4.88
CA PRO A 85 -18.54 17.39 4.97
C PRO A 85 -18.29 16.76 3.60
N ALA A 86 -19.15 17.05 2.60
CA ALA A 86 -19.01 16.49 1.26
C ALA A 86 -17.72 17.01 0.59
N ALA A 87 -17.42 18.30 0.71
CA ALA A 87 -16.19 18.88 0.19
C ALA A 87 -14.93 18.32 0.90
N VAL A 88 -15.02 18.06 2.21
CA VAL A 88 -13.92 17.45 2.98
C VAL A 88 -13.65 16.02 2.51
N LEU A 89 -14.71 15.22 2.30
CA LEU A 89 -14.59 13.86 1.79
C LEU A 89 -14.06 13.86 0.35
N ALA A 90 -14.56 14.72 -0.53
CA ALA A 90 -14.06 14.84 -1.90
C ALA A 90 -12.57 15.25 -1.93
N ARG A 91 -12.13 16.12 -1.02
CA ARG A 91 -10.71 16.42 -0.86
C ARG A 91 -9.90 15.16 -0.48
N ARG A 92 -10.37 14.37 0.48
CA ARG A 92 -9.73 13.10 0.85
C ARG A 92 -9.62 12.16 -0.35
N ASP A 93 -10.70 12.01 -1.13
CA ASP A 93 -10.74 11.16 -2.30
C ASP A 93 -9.72 11.61 -3.36
N SER A 94 -9.56 12.92 -3.56
CA SER A 94 -8.54 13.44 -4.47
C SER A 94 -7.10 13.12 -4.02
N PHE A 95 -6.83 13.08 -2.71
CA PHE A 95 -5.53 12.75 -2.15
C PHE A 95 -5.20 11.25 -2.20
N THR A 96 -6.21 10.41 -2.24
CA THR A 96 -6.07 8.96 -2.41
C THR A 96 -6.24 8.54 -3.87
N HIS A 97 -6.35 9.49 -4.80
CA HIS A 97 -6.66 9.22 -6.21
C HIS A 97 -7.87 8.28 -6.38
N ASN A 98 -8.89 8.39 -5.50
CA ASN A 98 -10.02 7.46 -5.44
C ASN A 98 -9.61 5.99 -5.29
N TRP A 99 -8.52 5.72 -4.57
CA TRP A 99 -7.91 4.38 -4.41
C TRP A 99 -7.46 3.76 -5.72
N ASP A 100 -7.03 4.59 -6.67
CA ASP A 100 -6.38 4.19 -7.92
C ASP A 100 -4.87 4.39 -7.77
N ASP A 101 -4.09 3.34 -7.92
CA ASP A 101 -2.64 3.36 -7.78
C ASP A 101 -1.88 3.40 -9.11
N THR A 102 -2.58 3.66 -10.21
CA THR A 102 -2.01 3.71 -11.56
C THR A 102 -0.77 4.61 -11.60
N SER A 103 -0.83 5.79 -10.99
CA SER A 103 0.29 6.74 -10.99
C SER A 103 1.53 6.23 -10.24
N GLN A 104 1.35 5.44 -9.18
CA GLN A 104 2.46 4.82 -8.46
C GLN A 104 3.08 3.66 -9.25
N VAL A 105 2.25 2.87 -9.92
CA VAL A 105 2.71 1.81 -10.82
C VAL A 105 3.50 2.42 -11.97
N GLU A 106 2.97 3.45 -12.64
CA GLU A 106 3.64 4.17 -13.72
C GLU A 106 4.98 4.77 -13.27
N TRP A 107 5.03 5.32 -12.05
CA TRP A 107 6.28 5.79 -11.47
C TRP A 107 7.31 4.67 -11.31
N ALA A 108 6.92 3.53 -10.74
CA ALA A 108 7.81 2.40 -10.51
C ALA A 108 8.35 1.85 -11.83
N GLU A 109 7.46 1.60 -12.79
CA GLU A 109 7.82 1.09 -14.12
C GLU A 109 8.66 2.10 -14.90
N GLY A 110 8.31 3.39 -14.85
CA GLY A 110 9.09 4.47 -15.44
C GLY A 110 10.47 4.64 -14.82
N ALA A 111 10.65 4.28 -13.56
CA ALA A 111 11.94 4.19 -12.90
C ALA A 111 12.70 2.89 -13.23
N GLY A 112 12.14 1.95 -13.99
CA GLY A 112 12.77 0.67 -14.33
C GLY A 112 12.60 -0.41 -13.25
N ILE A 113 11.66 -0.24 -12.33
CA ILE A 113 11.32 -1.22 -11.28
C ILE A 113 10.14 -2.05 -11.78
N THR A 114 10.27 -3.38 -11.79
CA THR A 114 9.17 -4.27 -12.13
C THR A 114 8.15 -4.33 -11.01
N VAL A 115 6.86 -4.25 -11.32
CA VAL A 115 5.77 -4.43 -10.35
C VAL A 115 5.05 -5.75 -10.64
N LEU A 116 4.94 -6.62 -9.62
CA LEU A 116 4.19 -7.86 -9.69
C LEU A 116 3.05 -7.85 -8.67
N ARG A 117 1.83 -8.08 -9.13
CA ARG A 117 0.65 -8.13 -8.27
C ARG A 117 0.43 -9.53 -7.70
N GLY A 118 0.23 -9.60 -6.42
CA GLY A 118 -0.15 -10.82 -5.72
C GLY A 118 0.43 -10.95 -4.32
N HIS A 119 -0.07 -11.93 -3.60
CA HIS A 119 0.44 -12.29 -2.29
C HIS A 119 1.75 -13.07 -2.40
N ALA A 120 2.82 -12.48 -1.90
CA ALA A 120 4.13 -13.11 -1.83
C ALA A 120 4.24 -14.09 -0.66
N ARG A 121 4.95 -15.20 -0.88
CA ARG A 121 5.33 -16.17 0.15
C ARG A 121 6.81 -16.48 0.04
N LEU A 122 7.52 -16.52 1.16
CA LEU A 122 8.90 -16.99 1.20
C LEU A 122 8.91 -18.50 1.03
N ALA A 123 9.62 -19.00 0.01
CA ALA A 123 9.63 -20.43 -0.35
C ALA A 123 11.01 -21.08 -0.19
N GLY A 124 11.98 -20.36 0.32
CA GLY A 124 13.35 -20.84 0.55
C GLY A 124 14.33 -19.67 0.61
N GLU A 125 15.61 -19.98 0.65
CA GLU A 125 16.65 -18.97 0.63
C GLU A 125 16.53 -18.13 -0.64
N ARG A 126 16.34 -16.82 -0.48
CA ARG A 126 16.19 -15.83 -1.56
C ARG A 126 15.14 -16.18 -2.63
N THR A 127 14.13 -16.98 -2.23
CA THR A 127 13.08 -17.44 -3.12
C THR A 127 11.72 -16.97 -2.63
N VAL A 128 10.97 -16.32 -3.51
CA VAL A 128 9.60 -15.80 -3.26
C VAL A 128 8.67 -16.40 -4.31
N VAL A 129 7.49 -16.84 -3.88
CA VAL A 129 6.44 -17.34 -4.77
C VAL A 129 5.25 -16.40 -4.72
N VAL A 130 4.69 -16.08 -5.90
CA VAL A 130 3.52 -15.21 -6.08
C VAL A 130 2.58 -15.89 -7.09
N GLY A 131 1.50 -16.48 -6.61
CA GLY A 131 0.65 -17.32 -7.47
C GLY A 131 1.48 -18.49 -8.06
N ASP A 132 1.50 -18.55 -9.39
CA ASP A 132 2.27 -19.55 -10.15
C ASP A 132 3.70 -19.09 -10.51
N GLU A 133 4.09 -17.88 -10.09
CA GLU A 133 5.39 -17.33 -10.39
C GLU A 133 6.39 -17.57 -9.25
N THR A 134 7.62 -17.91 -9.61
CA THR A 134 8.73 -18.05 -8.67
C THR A 134 9.79 -17.00 -8.98
N LEU A 135 10.07 -16.16 -7.99
CA LEU A 135 11.09 -15.11 -8.04
C LEU A 135 12.31 -15.56 -7.27
N THR A 136 13.48 -15.48 -7.87
CA THR A 136 14.77 -15.74 -7.21
C THR A 136 15.53 -14.43 -7.10
N ALA A 137 15.92 -14.05 -5.88
CA ALA A 137 16.77 -12.90 -5.65
C ALA A 137 18.25 -13.32 -5.67
N ARG A 138 19.05 -12.73 -6.55
CA ARG A 138 20.50 -12.99 -6.58
C ARG A 138 21.20 -12.47 -5.32
N GLN A 139 20.75 -11.33 -4.78
CA GLN A 139 21.37 -10.68 -3.64
C GLN A 139 20.50 -10.71 -2.39
N ALA A 140 19.27 -10.18 -2.45
CA ALA A 140 18.44 -10.03 -1.25
C ALA A 140 16.93 -10.07 -1.53
N VAL A 141 16.19 -10.58 -0.55
CA VAL A 141 14.75 -10.35 -0.41
C VAL A 141 14.55 -9.33 0.71
N VAL A 142 13.86 -8.23 0.42
CA VAL A 142 13.55 -7.18 1.37
C VAL A 142 12.08 -7.29 1.76
N VAL A 143 11.79 -7.49 3.05
CA VAL A 143 10.42 -7.67 3.55
C VAL A 143 9.89 -6.34 4.08
N CYS A 144 8.90 -5.78 3.38
CA CYS A 144 8.28 -4.47 3.65
C CYS A 144 6.76 -4.58 3.77
N THR A 145 6.25 -5.66 4.36
CA THR A 145 4.83 -6.02 4.38
C THR A 145 3.96 -5.14 5.28
N GLY A 146 4.54 -4.17 5.97
CA GLY A 146 3.80 -3.27 6.84
C GLY A 146 3.25 -3.93 8.10
N SER A 147 2.12 -3.43 8.59
CA SER A 147 1.44 -3.90 9.79
C SER A 147 -0.07 -3.87 9.62
N THR A 148 -0.75 -4.72 10.36
CA THR A 148 -2.22 -4.77 10.40
C THR A 148 -2.71 -4.16 11.72
N PRO A 149 -3.82 -3.38 11.72
CA PRO A 149 -4.44 -2.89 12.94
C PRO A 149 -4.85 -4.05 13.87
N VAL A 150 -4.47 -3.95 15.12
CA VAL A 150 -4.83 -4.96 16.14
C VAL A 150 -6.07 -4.50 16.89
N THR A 151 -7.07 -5.38 17.00
CA THR A 151 -8.19 -5.18 17.92
C THR A 151 -7.76 -5.65 19.30
N PRO A 152 -7.65 -4.74 20.29
CA PRO A 152 -7.19 -5.13 21.63
C PRO A 152 -8.27 -6.02 22.31
N PRO A 153 -7.88 -6.95 23.21
CA PRO A 153 -8.80 -7.86 23.89
C PRO A 153 -9.51 -7.15 25.05
N VAL A 154 -10.30 -6.12 24.74
CA VAL A 154 -11.13 -5.39 25.72
C VAL A 154 -12.47 -6.11 25.82
N PRO A 155 -12.93 -6.47 27.04
CA PRO A 155 -14.21 -7.13 27.22
C PRO A 155 -15.36 -6.35 26.60
N GLY A 156 -16.16 -7.03 25.76
CA GLY A 156 -17.30 -6.45 25.06
C GLY A 156 -16.97 -5.74 23.74
N LEU A 157 -15.70 -5.57 23.37
CA LEU A 157 -15.31 -4.94 22.11
C LEU A 157 -15.74 -5.79 20.89
N ASP A 158 -15.80 -7.08 21.04
CA ASP A 158 -16.27 -8.07 20.07
C ASP A 158 -17.79 -8.01 19.82
N THR A 159 -18.54 -7.35 20.70
CA THR A 159 -20.00 -7.20 20.59
C THR A 159 -20.42 -5.90 19.89
N VAL A 160 -19.49 -5.03 19.57
CA VAL A 160 -19.74 -3.74 18.93
C VAL A 160 -19.00 -3.64 17.59
N ARG A 161 -19.55 -2.85 16.66
CA ARG A 161 -18.85 -2.56 15.40
C ARG A 161 -17.74 -1.56 15.67
N THR A 162 -16.51 -1.99 15.48
CA THR A 162 -15.32 -1.13 15.56
C THR A 162 -14.83 -0.70 14.18
N TRP A 163 -14.16 0.41 14.13
CA TRP A 163 -13.45 0.90 12.95
C TRP A 163 -11.95 0.88 13.20
N SER A 164 -11.20 0.39 12.24
CA SER A 164 -9.75 0.59 12.14
C SER A 164 -9.45 1.92 11.40
N SER A 165 -8.17 2.17 11.15
CA SER A 165 -7.77 3.31 10.30
C SER A 165 -8.40 3.22 8.90
N ARG A 166 -8.53 2.02 8.35
CA ARG A 166 -9.07 1.81 7.00
C ARG A 166 -10.51 2.27 6.90
N GLU A 167 -11.40 1.81 7.79
CA GLU A 167 -12.80 2.24 7.79
C GLU A 167 -12.93 3.74 8.09
N ALA A 168 -12.16 4.24 9.08
CA ALA A 168 -12.24 5.64 9.47
C ALA A 168 -11.81 6.60 8.36
N THR A 169 -10.79 6.25 7.59
CA THR A 169 -10.27 7.11 6.52
C THR A 169 -10.96 6.91 5.17
N SER A 170 -11.70 5.81 4.97
CA SER A 170 -12.43 5.50 3.73
C SER A 170 -13.95 5.63 3.84
N ALA A 171 -14.49 6.04 4.99
CA ALA A 171 -15.93 6.27 5.18
C ALA A 171 -16.51 7.23 4.13
N LYS A 172 -17.77 6.98 3.74
CA LYS A 172 -18.53 7.78 2.77
C LYS A 172 -19.60 8.62 3.45
#